data_c815bb25c826f54344f2ac4cfca8e4e2
#
_entry.id   c815bb25c826f54344f2ac4cfca8e4e2
#
_cell.length_a   1.000
_cell.length_b   1.000
_cell.length_c   1.000
_cell.angle_alpha   90.00
_cell.angle_beta   90.00
_cell.angle_gamma   90.00
#
_symmetry.space_group_name_H-M   'P 1'
#
loop_
_entity.id
_entity.type
_entity.pdbx_description
1 polymer ?
#
loop_
_entity_poly.entity_id
_entity_poly.type
_entity_poly.pdbx_seq_one_letter_code
_entity_poly.pdbx_strand_id
1 'polypeptide(L)'
;MEQRLSLAIALVLFVTYFCVLGFSLKTHRHFFQGTEGELEKKSEHWSRGKAILVLLVATGFVALLSEFLVGTIESVRATFGITETFVGIIVVAIIGNAAEHSTAILMALKNKMDLSVGIAIGSSLQIALFVAPLLLFVSYLFGKPMDLEFSRPEIFAVVASVYILFQISGDGETNWIEGVQLLSVYVILGILFFYLPEAVAH
;
A
#
# COMPACT_ATOMS: atom_id res chain seq x y z
N MET A 1 -20.47 4.74 -18.58
CA MET A 1 -19.51 3.82 -19.26
C MET A 1 -18.32 3.56 -18.33
N GLU A 2 -17.79 4.56 -17.68
CA GLU A 2 -16.64 4.55 -16.75
C GLU A 2 -16.79 3.57 -15.59
N GLN A 3 -17.90 3.60 -14.87
CA GLN A 3 -18.16 2.67 -13.78
C GLN A 3 -18.12 1.19 -14.18
N ARG A 4 -18.64 0.85 -15.37
CA ARG A 4 -18.59 -0.53 -15.87
C ARG A 4 -17.18 -0.96 -16.25
N LEU A 5 -16.40 -0.02 -16.79
CA LEU A 5 -15.01 -0.24 -17.12
C LEU A 5 -14.18 -0.44 -15.83
N SER A 6 -14.37 0.44 -14.85
CA SER A 6 -13.72 0.33 -13.53
C SER A 6 -14.04 -0.99 -12.84
N LEU A 7 -15.31 -1.44 -12.90
CA LEU A 7 -15.72 -2.72 -12.32
C LEU A 7 -15.07 -3.92 -13.05
N ALA A 8 -14.98 -3.88 -14.37
CA ALA A 8 -14.32 -4.93 -15.15
C ALA A 8 -12.82 -4.98 -14.86
N ILE A 9 -12.16 -3.83 -14.79
CA ILE A 9 -10.74 -3.72 -14.42
C ILE A 9 -10.52 -4.25 -12.99
N ALA A 10 -11.34 -3.82 -12.03
CA ALA A 10 -11.26 -4.28 -10.63
C ALA A 10 -11.41 -5.80 -10.52
N LEU A 11 -12.29 -6.42 -11.30
CA LEU A 11 -12.45 -7.87 -11.33
C LEU A 11 -11.16 -8.56 -11.83
N VAL A 12 -10.55 -8.04 -12.89
CA VAL A 12 -9.29 -8.59 -13.43
C VAL A 12 -8.16 -8.47 -12.40
N LEU A 13 -8.01 -7.29 -11.77
CA LEU A 13 -6.98 -7.06 -10.74
C LEU A 13 -7.19 -8.00 -9.56
N PHE A 14 -8.41 -8.15 -9.08
CA PHE A 14 -8.77 -9.02 -7.96
C PHE A 14 -8.46 -10.49 -8.27
N VAL A 15 -8.82 -10.98 -9.44
CA VAL A 15 -8.48 -12.35 -9.88
C VAL A 15 -6.97 -12.51 -10.00
N THR A 16 -6.27 -11.52 -10.56
CA THR A 16 -4.80 -11.53 -10.67
C THR A 16 -4.15 -11.66 -9.30
N TYR A 17 -4.65 -10.97 -8.28
CA TYR A 17 -4.14 -11.10 -6.91
C TYR A 17 -4.21 -12.55 -6.42
N PHE A 18 -5.34 -13.24 -6.59
CA PHE A 18 -5.46 -14.65 -6.18
C PHE A 18 -4.56 -15.58 -6.99
N CYS A 19 -4.32 -15.27 -8.26
CA CYS A 19 -3.36 -16.02 -9.06
C CYS A 19 -1.92 -15.84 -8.51
N VAL A 20 -1.53 -14.59 -8.18
CA VAL A 20 -0.22 -14.29 -7.56
C VAL A 20 -0.11 -14.98 -6.20
N LEU A 21 -1.16 -14.93 -5.37
CA LEU A 21 -1.20 -15.60 -4.07
C LEU A 21 -1.07 -17.14 -4.22
N GLY A 22 -1.78 -17.72 -5.17
CA GLY A 22 -1.65 -19.15 -5.47
C GLY A 22 -0.27 -19.53 -5.99
N PHE A 23 0.34 -18.67 -6.80
CA PHE A 23 1.71 -18.85 -7.28
C PHE A 23 2.71 -18.86 -6.11
N SER A 24 2.66 -17.85 -5.26
CA SER A 24 3.62 -17.69 -4.15
C SER A 24 3.44 -18.72 -3.04
N LEU A 25 2.22 -19.05 -2.67
CA LEU A 25 1.95 -19.97 -1.53
C LEU A 25 1.96 -21.44 -1.90
N LYS A 26 1.59 -21.80 -3.13
CA LYS A 26 1.37 -23.20 -3.50
C LYS A 26 2.35 -23.69 -4.55
N THR A 27 2.54 -22.95 -5.65
CA THR A 27 3.27 -23.46 -6.81
C THR A 27 4.78 -23.24 -6.71
N HIS A 28 5.20 -22.08 -6.19
CA HIS A 28 6.61 -21.67 -6.16
C HIS A 28 7.04 -21.24 -4.75
N ARG A 29 6.51 -21.93 -3.75
CA ARG A 29 6.81 -21.66 -2.33
C ARG A 29 8.32 -21.63 -2.02
N HIS A 30 9.11 -22.43 -2.74
CA HIS A 30 10.56 -22.51 -2.52
C HIS A 30 11.32 -21.21 -2.82
N PHE A 31 10.81 -20.33 -3.69
CA PHE A 31 11.42 -19.00 -3.92
C PHE A 31 11.20 -18.04 -2.76
N PHE A 32 10.17 -18.26 -1.95
CA PHE A 32 9.78 -17.38 -0.85
C PHE A 32 10.14 -17.95 0.53
N GLN A 33 10.51 -19.22 0.63
CA GLN A 33 10.84 -19.89 1.90
C GLN A 33 12.22 -19.55 2.46
N GLY A 34 13.14 -19.04 1.66
CA GLY A 34 14.51 -18.71 2.13
C GLY A 34 14.56 -17.68 3.25
N THR A 35 13.54 -16.85 3.37
CA THR A 35 13.42 -15.77 4.35
C THR A 35 12.57 -16.14 5.58
N GLU A 36 11.62 -17.06 5.44
CA GLU A 36 10.73 -17.48 6.53
C GLU A 36 11.37 -18.51 7.47
N GLY A 37 12.21 -19.40 6.95
CA GLY A 37 12.78 -20.51 7.72
C GLY A 37 13.67 -20.10 8.90
N GLU A 38 14.23 -18.91 8.91
CA GLU A 38 15.00 -18.37 10.04
C GLU A 38 14.14 -17.68 11.10
N LEU A 39 12.96 -17.18 10.73
CA LEU A 39 12.04 -16.53 11.65
C LEU A 39 11.22 -17.56 12.45
N GLU A 40 10.90 -18.71 11.85
CA GLU A 40 10.15 -19.79 12.52
C GLU A 40 10.89 -20.42 13.72
N LYS A 41 12.23 -20.42 13.72
CA LYS A 41 13.02 -21.03 14.80
C LYS A 41 12.97 -20.30 16.15
N LYS A 42 12.38 -19.10 16.25
CA LYS A 42 12.30 -18.30 17.48
C LYS A 42 10.91 -17.79 17.84
N SER A 43 9.86 -18.14 17.09
CA SER A 43 8.51 -17.70 17.40
C SER A 43 7.88 -18.59 18.46
N GLU A 44 7.51 -18.03 19.62
CA GLU A 44 6.58 -18.65 20.53
C GLU A 44 5.26 -18.90 19.80
N HIS A 45 4.88 -20.16 19.66
CA HIS A 45 3.61 -20.54 19.01
C HIS A 45 2.42 -20.13 19.89
N TRP A 46 1.75 -19.07 19.50
CA TRP A 46 0.48 -18.71 20.14
C TRP A 46 -0.59 -19.76 19.86
N SER A 47 -1.42 -20.04 20.85
CA SER A 47 -2.63 -20.85 20.59
C SER A 47 -3.51 -20.13 19.58
N ARG A 48 -4.22 -20.90 18.72
CA ARG A 48 -5.13 -20.35 17.70
C ARG A 48 -6.15 -19.37 18.30
N GLY A 49 -6.70 -19.69 19.48
CA GLY A 49 -7.65 -18.82 20.18
C GLY A 49 -7.02 -17.48 20.60
N LYS A 50 -5.78 -17.50 21.15
CA LYS A 50 -5.05 -16.28 21.52
C LYS A 50 -4.75 -15.44 20.28
N ALA A 51 -4.33 -16.05 19.18
CA ALA A 51 -4.04 -15.34 17.93
C ALA A 51 -5.30 -14.66 17.36
N ILE A 52 -6.44 -15.37 17.33
CA ILE A 52 -7.72 -14.81 16.85
C ILE A 52 -8.19 -13.68 17.76
N LEU A 53 -8.12 -13.86 19.09
CA LEU A 53 -8.51 -12.80 20.03
C LEU A 53 -7.69 -11.53 19.85
N VAL A 54 -6.35 -11.66 19.76
CA VAL A 54 -5.47 -10.51 19.56
C VAL A 54 -5.75 -9.84 18.22
N LEU A 55 -5.98 -10.61 17.16
CA LEU A 55 -6.34 -10.06 15.85
C LEU A 55 -7.65 -9.27 15.91
N LEU A 56 -8.69 -9.80 16.54
CA LEU A 56 -9.99 -9.11 16.68
C LEU A 56 -9.85 -7.82 17.50
N VAL A 57 -9.12 -7.87 18.60
CA VAL A 57 -8.88 -6.68 19.45
C VAL A 57 -8.09 -5.62 18.66
N ALA A 58 -7.01 -6.02 17.97
CA ALA A 58 -6.22 -5.11 17.14
C ALA A 58 -7.06 -4.50 16.01
N THR A 59 -7.89 -5.31 15.32
CA THR A 59 -8.81 -4.83 14.28
C THR A 59 -9.82 -3.82 14.84
N GLY A 60 -10.36 -4.06 16.03
CA GLY A 60 -11.25 -3.11 16.71
C GLY A 60 -10.57 -1.77 17.02
N PHE A 61 -9.33 -1.80 17.51
CA PHE A 61 -8.54 -0.57 17.72
C PHE A 61 -8.24 0.15 16.41
N VAL A 62 -7.87 -0.56 15.35
CA VAL A 62 -7.65 0.04 14.03
C VAL A 62 -8.91 0.71 13.52
N ALA A 63 -10.08 0.08 13.66
CA ALA A 63 -11.36 0.66 13.25
C ALA A 63 -11.66 1.97 14.01
N LEU A 64 -11.48 1.98 15.34
CA LEU A 64 -11.65 3.19 16.15
C LEU A 64 -10.69 4.31 15.75
N LEU A 65 -9.41 4.00 15.57
CA LEU A 65 -8.40 4.99 15.19
C LEU A 65 -8.65 5.53 13.77
N SER A 66 -9.15 4.69 12.86
CA SER A 66 -9.51 5.11 11.49
C SER A 66 -10.70 6.07 11.52
N GLU A 67 -11.69 5.87 12.39
CA GLU A 67 -12.81 6.80 12.55
C GLU A 67 -12.34 8.17 13.05
N PHE A 68 -11.45 8.21 14.05
CA PHE A 68 -10.84 9.45 14.51
C PHE A 68 -10.01 10.13 13.43
N LEU A 69 -9.24 9.37 12.67
CA LEU A 69 -8.43 9.90 11.56
C LEU A 69 -9.34 10.56 10.52
N VAL A 70 -10.35 9.84 10.03
CA VAL A 70 -11.29 10.36 9.02
C VAL A 70 -12.03 11.60 9.54
N GLY A 71 -12.48 11.60 10.81
CA GLY A 71 -13.14 12.75 11.41
C GLY A 71 -12.27 14.01 11.56
N THR A 72 -10.94 13.84 11.62
CA THR A 72 -9.99 14.97 11.72
C THR A 72 -9.50 15.50 10.37
N ILE A 73 -9.58 14.71 9.31
CA ILE A 73 -9.07 15.08 7.98
C ILE A 73 -9.65 16.40 7.49
N GLU A 74 -10.98 16.58 7.58
CA GLU A 74 -11.66 17.79 7.11
C GLU A 74 -11.18 19.05 7.86
N SER A 75 -11.03 18.94 9.19
CA SER A 75 -10.51 20.03 10.02
C SER A 75 -9.08 20.40 9.68
N VAL A 76 -8.24 19.40 9.44
CA VAL A 76 -6.83 19.59 9.05
C VAL A 76 -6.75 20.24 7.67
N ARG A 77 -7.55 19.77 6.71
CA ARG A 77 -7.62 20.36 5.36
C ARG A 77 -8.01 21.85 5.43
N ALA A 78 -9.09 22.17 6.16
CA ALA A 78 -9.56 23.54 6.31
C ALA A 78 -8.52 24.44 6.99
N THR A 79 -7.76 23.92 7.96
CA THR A 79 -6.75 24.69 8.71
C THR A 79 -5.49 24.96 7.91
N PHE A 80 -4.99 23.95 7.17
CA PHE A 80 -3.71 24.00 6.46
C PHE A 80 -3.84 24.27 4.97
N GLY A 81 -5.05 24.32 4.41
CA GLY A 81 -5.30 24.55 2.99
C GLY A 81 -4.77 23.44 2.09
N ILE A 82 -4.72 22.18 2.59
CA ILE A 82 -4.20 21.03 1.85
C ILE A 82 -5.33 20.33 1.07
N THR A 83 -4.98 19.77 -0.08
CA THR A 83 -5.91 19.10 -0.98
C THR A 83 -6.30 17.70 -0.50
N GLU A 84 -7.47 17.19 -0.90
CA GLU A 84 -7.89 15.79 -0.62
C GLU A 84 -6.90 14.80 -1.21
N THR A 85 -6.46 15.06 -2.43
CA THR A 85 -5.46 14.26 -3.12
C THR A 85 -4.16 14.15 -2.33
N PHE A 86 -3.64 15.26 -1.80
CA PHE A 86 -2.45 15.24 -0.94
C PHE A 86 -2.67 14.42 0.34
N VAL A 87 -3.80 14.62 1.01
CA VAL A 87 -4.12 13.87 2.23
C VAL A 87 -4.19 12.37 1.94
N GLY A 88 -4.86 11.97 0.86
CA GLY A 88 -4.98 10.55 0.47
C GLY A 88 -3.65 9.92 0.10
N ILE A 89 -2.90 10.55 -0.80
CA ILE A 89 -1.65 9.99 -1.35
C ILE A 89 -0.50 10.02 -0.34
N ILE A 90 -0.43 11.03 0.53
CA ILE A 90 0.68 11.21 1.46
C ILE A 90 0.31 10.84 2.89
N VAL A 91 -0.69 11.51 3.48
CA VAL A 91 -0.99 11.37 4.91
C VAL A 91 -1.60 10.00 5.21
N VAL A 92 -2.66 9.63 4.50
CA VAL A 92 -3.34 8.34 4.69
C VAL A 92 -2.44 7.17 4.30
N ALA A 93 -1.66 7.31 3.23
CA ALA A 93 -0.73 6.27 2.80
C ALA A 93 0.38 6.02 3.84
N ILE A 94 0.97 7.06 4.43
CA ILE A 94 1.99 6.89 5.49
C ILE A 94 1.39 6.22 6.72
N ILE A 95 0.23 6.69 7.18
CA ILE A 95 -0.41 6.17 8.40
C ILE A 95 -0.92 4.75 8.16
N GLY A 96 -1.58 4.52 7.03
CA GLY A 96 -2.15 3.22 6.67
C GLY A 96 -1.12 2.11 6.50
N ASN A 97 0.08 2.46 6.04
CA ASN A 97 1.19 1.52 5.86
C ASN A 97 2.27 1.61 6.96
N ALA A 98 1.96 2.21 8.10
CA ALA A 98 2.97 2.42 9.17
C ALA A 98 3.53 1.10 9.72
N ALA A 99 2.75 0.03 9.77
CA ALA A 99 3.17 -1.29 10.22
C ALA A 99 4.17 -1.93 9.25
N GLU A 100 3.85 -1.88 7.95
CA GLU A 100 4.71 -2.37 6.87
C GLU A 100 6.00 -1.58 6.79
N HIS A 101 5.94 -0.25 6.84
CA HIS A 101 7.11 0.62 6.86
C HIS A 101 8.02 0.29 8.06
N SER A 102 7.45 0.18 9.25
CA SER A 102 8.20 -0.16 10.45
C SER A 102 8.87 -1.53 10.34
N THR A 103 8.16 -2.53 9.82
CA THR A 103 8.68 -3.88 9.64
C THR A 103 9.78 -3.91 8.58
N ALA A 104 9.60 -3.24 7.44
CA ALA A 104 10.59 -3.14 6.38
C ALA A 104 11.88 -2.48 6.88
N ILE A 105 11.78 -1.36 7.63
CA ILE A 105 12.93 -0.69 8.23
C ILE A 105 13.65 -1.61 9.23
N LEU A 106 12.91 -2.32 10.09
CA LEU A 106 13.51 -3.26 11.04
C LEU A 106 14.24 -4.42 10.35
N MET A 107 13.74 -4.89 9.19
CA MET A 107 14.43 -5.93 8.41
C MET A 107 15.69 -5.38 7.75
N ALA A 108 15.65 -4.16 7.22
CA ALA A 108 16.83 -3.49 6.66
C ALA A 108 17.92 -3.29 7.74
N LEU A 109 17.55 -2.83 8.94
CA LEU A 109 18.48 -2.69 10.08
C LEU A 109 19.10 -4.01 10.54
N LYS A 110 18.43 -5.13 10.30
CA LYS A 110 18.94 -6.49 10.54
C LYS A 110 19.73 -7.05 9.36
N ASN A 111 20.08 -6.22 8.38
CA ASN A 111 20.80 -6.62 7.16
C ASN A 111 20.04 -7.70 6.34
N LYS A 112 18.69 -7.64 6.36
CA LYS A 112 17.80 -8.51 5.57
C LYS A 112 17.10 -7.67 4.49
N MET A 113 17.89 -7.13 3.56
CA MET A 113 17.39 -6.17 2.57
C MET A 113 16.36 -6.79 1.62
N ASP A 114 16.57 -8.02 1.16
CA ASP A 114 15.62 -8.73 0.30
C ASP A 114 14.22 -8.82 0.94
N LEU A 115 14.18 -9.07 2.26
CA LEU A 115 12.93 -9.12 3.00
C LEU A 115 12.31 -7.73 3.15
N SER A 116 13.11 -6.71 3.37
CA SER A 116 12.66 -5.32 3.45
C SER A 116 12.00 -4.86 2.15
N VAL A 117 12.69 -5.08 1.03
CA VAL A 117 12.19 -4.76 -0.33
C VAL A 117 10.94 -5.60 -0.65
N GLY A 118 10.98 -6.90 -0.32
CA GLY A 118 9.84 -7.80 -0.49
C GLY A 118 8.58 -7.36 0.25
N ILE A 119 8.71 -6.84 1.48
CA ILE A 119 7.59 -6.28 2.25
C ILE A 119 7.04 -5.02 1.54
N ALA A 120 7.91 -4.11 1.12
CA ALA A 120 7.50 -2.86 0.47
C ALA A 120 6.78 -3.10 -0.86
N ILE A 121 7.32 -3.98 -1.72
CA ILE A 121 6.71 -4.34 -3.01
C ILE A 121 5.43 -5.14 -2.78
N GLY A 122 5.46 -6.11 -1.86
CA GLY A 122 4.31 -6.96 -1.54
C GLY A 122 3.11 -6.17 -1.04
N SER A 123 3.31 -5.21 -0.13
CA SER A 123 2.24 -4.34 0.36
C SER A 123 1.67 -3.45 -0.74
N SER A 124 2.52 -2.90 -1.61
CA SER A 124 2.08 -2.09 -2.75
C SER A 124 1.22 -2.89 -3.72
N LEU A 125 1.62 -4.12 -4.05
CA LEU A 125 0.84 -5.04 -4.89
C LEU A 125 -0.48 -5.43 -4.21
N GLN A 126 -0.49 -5.65 -2.90
CA GLN A 126 -1.70 -5.97 -2.15
C GLN A 126 -2.71 -4.81 -2.19
N ILE A 127 -2.25 -3.57 -2.02
CA ILE A 127 -3.14 -2.40 -2.15
C ILE A 127 -3.69 -2.29 -3.57
N ALA A 128 -2.84 -2.38 -4.59
CA ALA A 128 -3.25 -2.17 -5.98
C ALA A 128 -4.15 -3.29 -6.53
N LEU A 129 -3.84 -4.56 -6.21
CA LEU A 129 -4.51 -5.71 -6.82
C LEU A 129 -5.66 -6.26 -5.96
N PHE A 130 -5.68 -5.98 -4.66
CA PHE A 130 -6.70 -6.53 -3.75
C PHE A 130 -7.52 -5.44 -3.08
N VAL A 131 -6.88 -4.50 -2.34
CA VAL A 131 -7.61 -3.54 -1.51
C VAL A 131 -8.41 -2.56 -2.35
N ALA A 132 -7.81 -1.96 -3.38
CA ALA A 132 -8.50 -1.00 -4.25
C ALA A 132 -9.70 -1.64 -4.99
N PRO A 133 -9.58 -2.82 -5.64
CA PRO A 133 -10.72 -3.54 -6.17
C PRO A 133 -11.79 -3.92 -5.12
N LEU A 134 -11.36 -4.35 -3.94
CA LEU A 134 -12.29 -4.68 -2.85
C LEU A 134 -13.11 -3.46 -2.42
N LEU A 135 -12.47 -2.31 -2.22
CA LEU A 135 -13.16 -1.05 -1.88
C LEU A 135 -14.14 -0.65 -2.96
N LEU A 136 -13.77 -0.82 -4.24
CA LEU A 136 -14.68 -0.57 -5.34
C LEU A 136 -15.92 -1.49 -5.25
N PHE A 137 -15.77 -2.79 -5.03
CA PHE A 137 -16.92 -3.69 -4.88
C PHE A 137 -17.78 -3.32 -3.67
N VAL A 138 -17.16 -2.99 -2.53
CA VAL A 138 -17.85 -2.56 -1.31
C VAL A 138 -18.61 -1.25 -1.53
N SER A 139 -18.08 -0.31 -2.32
CA SER A 139 -18.73 0.96 -2.63
C SER A 139 -20.09 0.77 -3.32
N TYR A 140 -20.22 -0.25 -4.17
CA TYR A 140 -21.49 -0.60 -4.79
C TYR A 140 -22.52 -1.10 -3.78
N LEU A 141 -22.08 -1.84 -2.74
CA LEU A 141 -22.99 -2.33 -1.69
C LEU A 141 -23.56 -1.17 -0.85
N PHE A 142 -22.77 -0.09 -0.68
CA PHE A 142 -23.21 1.11 0.03
C PHE A 142 -23.96 2.12 -0.86
N GLY A 143 -24.19 1.82 -2.14
CA GLY A 143 -24.88 2.70 -3.06
C GLY A 143 -24.13 3.99 -3.43
N LYS A 144 -22.84 4.04 -3.16
CA LYS A 144 -21.92 5.13 -3.52
C LYS A 144 -20.79 4.59 -4.39
N PRO A 145 -21.05 4.25 -5.65
CA PRO A 145 -20.07 3.59 -6.50
C PRO A 145 -18.83 4.46 -6.71
N MET A 146 -17.66 3.91 -6.38
CA MET A 146 -16.35 4.43 -6.74
C MET A 146 -16.02 4.03 -8.17
N ASP A 147 -15.08 4.76 -8.77
CA ASP A 147 -14.40 4.38 -10.01
C ASP A 147 -12.89 4.31 -9.80
N LEU A 148 -12.18 3.82 -10.81
CA LEU A 148 -10.72 3.77 -10.89
C LEU A 148 -10.23 4.81 -11.91
N GLU A 149 -10.80 6.00 -11.85
CA GLU A 149 -10.36 7.12 -12.66
C GLU A 149 -9.23 7.87 -11.93
N PHE A 150 -8.10 7.98 -12.61
CA PHE A 150 -6.93 8.69 -12.12
C PHE A 150 -6.67 9.92 -12.96
N SER A 151 -6.36 11.02 -12.32
CA SER A 151 -5.91 12.23 -13.00
C SER A 151 -4.57 12.01 -13.69
N ARG A 152 -4.25 12.85 -14.68
CA ARG A 152 -2.97 12.75 -15.39
C ARG A 152 -1.74 12.84 -14.50
N PRO A 153 -1.69 13.72 -13.47
CA PRO A 153 -0.59 13.76 -12.51
C PRO A 153 -0.45 12.46 -11.70
N GLU A 154 -1.57 11.85 -11.29
CA GLU A 154 -1.56 10.58 -10.55
C GLU A 154 -1.03 9.43 -11.42
N ILE A 155 -1.49 9.34 -12.67
CA ILE A 155 -0.96 8.35 -13.62
C ILE A 155 0.55 8.56 -13.82
N PHE A 156 0.99 9.80 -14.02
CA PHE A 156 2.41 10.12 -14.15
C PHE A 156 3.20 9.70 -12.90
N ALA A 157 2.69 10.01 -11.71
CA ALA A 157 3.34 9.66 -10.44
C ALA A 157 3.51 8.14 -10.29
N VAL A 158 2.46 7.36 -10.60
CA VAL A 158 2.51 5.89 -10.54
C VAL A 158 3.53 5.35 -11.54
N VAL A 159 3.45 5.76 -12.80
CA VAL A 159 4.35 5.28 -13.86
C VAL A 159 5.81 5.64 -13.55
N ALA A 160 6.08 6.88 -13.13
CA ALA A 160 7.42 7.33 -12.76
C ALA A 160 7.96 6.56 -11.56
N SER A 161 7.16 6.35 -10.51
CA SER A 161 7.56 5.61 -9.31
C SER A 161 7.92 4.16 -9.64
N VAL A 162 7.08 3.47 -10.42
CA VAL A 162 7.34 2.09 -10.83
C VAL A 162 8.58 2.00 -11.71
N TYR A 163 8.76 2.92 -12.65
CA TYR A 163 9.93 2.95 -13.52
C TYR A 163 11.23 3.16 -12.74
N ILE A 164 11.25 4.12 -11.82
CA ILE A 164 12.43 4.42 -10.99
C ILE A 164 12.74 3.22 -10.07
N LEU A 165 11.73 2.64 -9.45
CA LEU A 165 11.92 1.44 -8.62
C LEU A 165 12.51 0.29 -9.44
N PHE A 166 12.00 0.05 -10.65
CA PHE A 166 12.51 -0.99 -11.54
C PHE A 166 13.98 -0.76 -11.94
N GLN A 167 14.34 0.49 -12.23
CA GLN A 167 15.72 0.85 -12.57
C GLN A 167 16.69 0.63 -11.39
N ILE A 168 16.29 1.02 -10.19
CA ILE A 168 17.11 0.88 -8.98
C ILE A 168 17.23 -0.58 -8.54
N SER A 169 16.17 -1.37 -8.67
CA SER A 169 16.17 -2.78 -8.25
C SER A 169 16.74 -3.72 -9.31
N GLY A 170 17.16 -3.22 -10.48
CA GLY A 170 17.49 -4.03 -11.65
C GLY A 170 18.83 -4.78 -11.56
N ASP A 171 19.77 -4.30 -10.78
CA ASP A 171 21.10 -4.92 -10.59
C ASP A 171 21.15 -5.91 -9.41
N GLY A 172 20.10 -5.95 -8.58
CA GLY A 172 20.03 -6.83 -7.40
C GLY A 172 20.93 -6.40 -6.25
N GLU A 173 21.57 -5.26 -6.34
CA GLU A 173 22.37 -4.66 -5.28
C GLU A 173 21.63 -3.47 -4.67
N THR A 174 21.99 -3.05 -3.47
CA THR A 174 21.40 -1.89 -2.82
C THR A 174 22.48 -1.02 -2.20
N ASN A 175 22.35 0.28 -2.40
CA ASN A 175 23.25 1.24 -1.80
C ASN A 175 22.50 2.45 -1.21
N TRP A 176 23.14 3.20 -0.34
CA TRP A 176 22.50 4.31 0.37
C TRP A 176 22.07 5.46 -0.54
N ILE A 177 22.75 5.67 -1.70
CA ILE A 177 22.39 6.76 -2.62
C ILE A 177 21.08 6.46 -3.35
N GLU A 178 20.79 5.20 -3.66
CA GLU A 178 19.51 4.76 -4.21
C GLU A 178 18.37 5.03 -3.22
N GLY A 179 18.60 4.77 -1.93
CA GLY A 179 17.65 5.14 -0.88
C GLY A 179 17.38 6.65 -0.83
N VAL A 180 18.42 7.47 -0.97
CA VAL A 180 18.27 8.93 -1.04
C VAL A 180 17.49 9.35 -2.29
N GLN A 181 17.75 8.72 -3.45
CA GLN A 181 17.02 8.99 -4.68
C GLN A 181 15.54 8.66 -4.57
N LEU A 182 15.19 7.50 -4.01
CA LEU A 182 13.79 7.10 -3.77
C LEU A 182 13.07 8.06 -2.81
N LEU A 183 13.71 8.45 -1.72
CA LEU A 183 13.16 9.45 -0.78
C LEU A 183 13.00 10.81 -1.45
N SER A 184 13.94 11.22 -2.30
CA SER A 184 13.85 12.49 -3.03
C SER A 184 12.68 12.49 -3.99
N VAL A 185 12.45 11.39 -4.72
CA VAL A 185 11.28 11.23 -5.60
C VAL A 185 9.99 11.32 -4.78
N TYR A 186 9.92 10.64 -3.64
CA TYR A 186 8.75 10.69 -2.76
C TYR A 186 8.45 12.11 -2.28
N VAL A 187 9.48 12.85 -1.84
CA VAL A 187 9.34 14.26 -1.42
C VAL A 187 8.90 15.17 -2.57
N ILE A 188 9.47 14.96 -3.78
CA ILE A 188 9.08 15.73 -4.98
C ILE A 188 7.60 15.48 -5.32
N LEU A 189 7.15 14.24 -5.29
CA LEU A 189 5.74 13.90 -5.51
C LEU A 189 4.85 14.48 -4.42
N GLY A 190 5.29 14.46 -3.16
CA GLY A 190 4.58 15.12 -2.06
C GLY A 190 4.42 16.63 -2.28
N ILE A 191 5.48 17.31 -2.70
CA ILE A 191 5.43 18.74 -3.05
C ILE A 191 4.50 18.97 -4.25
N LEU A 192 4.59 18.12 -5.28
CA LEU A 192 3.71 18.21 -6.44
C LEU A 192 2.24 18.17 -6.02
N PHE A 193 1.81 17.15 -5.27
CA PHE A 193 0.42 16.99 -4.85
C PHE A 193 -0.03 18.02 -3.82
N PHE A 194 0.91 18.60 -3.06
CA PHE A 194 0.60 19.70 -2.15
C PHE A 194 0.18 20.97 -2.88
N TYR A 195 0.86 21.30 -3.99
CA TYR A 195 0.59 22.51 -4.76
C TYR A 195 -0.35 22.31 -5.96
N LEU A 196 -0.66 21.06 -6.29
CA LEU A 196 -1.58 20.78 -7.39
C LEU A 196 -3.01 21.14 -6.97
N PRO A 197 -3.71 22.02 -7.72
CA PRO A 197 -5.11 22.29 -7.44
C PRO A 197 -5.94 21.02 -7.64
N GLU A 198 -6.97 20.84 -6.79
CA GLU A 198 -7.92 19.74 -6.97
C GLU A 198 -8.50 19.77 -8.38
N ALA A 199 -8.46 18.62 -9.06
CA ALA A 199 -9.15 18.50 -10.32
C ALA A 199 -10.65 18.71 -10.05
N VAL A 200 -11.21 19.77 -10.61
CA VAL A 200 -12.66 20.01 -10.55
C VAL A 200 -13.31 18.81 -11.21
N ALA A 201 -13.98 17.98 -10.42
CA ALA A 201 -14.77 16.87 -10.94
C ALA A 201 -15.85 17.47 -11.88
N HIS A 202 -15.77 17.14 -13.16
CA HIS A 202 -16.75 17.52 -14.16
C HIS A 202 -17.87 16.49 -14.24
#